data_c139896c8f02078fd0d47bddfd987920
#
_entry.id   c139896c8f02078fd0d47bddfd987920
#
_cell.length_a   1.000
_cell.length_b   1.000
_cell.length_c   1.000
_cell.angle_alpha   90.00
_cell.angle_beta   90.00
_cell.angle_gamma   90.00
#
_symmetry.space_group_name_H-M   'P 1'
#
loop_
_entity.id
_entity.type
_entity.pdbx_description
1 polymer ?
#
loop_
_entity_poly.entity_id
_entity_poly.type
_entity_poly.pdbx_seq_one_letter_code
_entity_poly.pdbx_strand_id
1 'polypeptide(L)'
;LLSIFTLTAVAKAIYQKYAGFDETETTMLIETEMYKTHLLSDVTRYFSFFTDAGNFGSNMGFATILFGISAIFMKKRSIRIYYAIIAMCAIYALFISGTRGALFGPIGGIILLTFLSKNIKLMGATVFFGLFFYVFFAHTYIGESNTSIRRMRTAFRPTEDASYIVRKENQKKLAEYLKYKPFGEGLGLGGVEARKYGSRLTTLIPHDSFYVKTWMETGIVGLVLFLIIYVSALLRGCYLIMFRIKNNELRGILTAIACGIFGMMISAYGNAFFGQFPTGFIIILFLSVLINGEHIDQLLTEKLRTKK
;
A
#
# COMPACT_ATOMS: atom_id res chain seq x y z
N LEU A 1 16.79 -5.82 7.50
CA LEU A 1 16.71 -4.36 7.54
C LEU A 1 15.23 -3.89 7.56
N LEU A 2 14.38 -4.28 6.59
CA LEU A 2 12.99 -3.85 6.52
C LEU A 2 12.18 -4.27 7.78
N SER A 3 12.46 -5.42 8.36
CA SER A 3 11.80 -5.86 9.59
C SER A 3 12.05 -4.92 10.78
N ILE A 4 13.28 -4.45 10.92
CA ILE A 4 13.65 -3.46 11.95
C ILE A 4 12.93 -2.14 11.67
N PHE A 5 12.98 -1.65 10.43
CA PHE A 5 12.27 -0.44 10.02
C PHE A 5 10.77 -0.53 10.31
N THR A 6 10.14 -1.66 9.99
CA THR A 6 8.71 -1.87 10.28
C THR A 6 8.43 -1.81 11.79
N LEU A 7 9.23 -2.48 12.61
CA LEU A 7 9.04 -2.48 14.07
C LEU A 7 9.26 -1.10 14.68
N THR A 8 10.28 -0.35 14.24
CA THR A 8 10.50 1.02 14.70
C THR A 8 9.37 1.95 14.27
N ALA A 9 8.85 1.78 13.04
CA ALA A 9 7.70 2.55 12.58
C ALA A 9 6.44 2.25 13.38
N VAL A 10 6.18 0.99 13.73
CA VAL A 10 5.08 0.59 14.61
C VAL A 10 5.26 1.20 16.00
N ALA A 11 6.46 1.11 16.58
CA ALA A 11 6.75 1.67 17.90
C ALA A 11 6.51 3.19 17.96
N LYS A 12 6.98 3.94 16.94
CA LYS A 12 6.71 5.40 16.86
C LYS A 12 5.22 5.70 16.72
N ALA A 13 4.47 4.94 15.93
CA ALA A 13 3.02 5.13 15.81
C ALA A 13 2.27 4.83 17.11
N ILE A 14 2.73 3.84 17.87
CA ILE A 14 2.21 3.55 19.22
C ILE A 14 2.55 4.72 20.16
N TYR A 15 3.78 5.23 20.10
CA TYR A 15 4.16 6.41 20.87
C TYR A 15 3.26 7.61 20.55
N GLN A 16 3.04 7.94 19.27
CA GLN A 16 2.11 8.99 18.85
C GLN A 16 0.69 8.78 19.41
N LYS A 17 0.25 7.51 19.48
CA LYS A 17 -1.10 7.20 19.98
C LYS A 17 -1.26 7.45 21.48
N TYR A 18 -0.25 7.16 22.29
CA TYR A 18 -0.36 7.23 23.76
C TYR A 18 0.27 8.48 24.36
N ALA A 19 1.34 8.99 23.77
CA ALA A 19 2.05 10.19 24.22
C ALA A 19 1.64 11.47 23.44
N GLY A 20 0.95 11.31 22.29
CA GLY A 20 0.61 12.43 21.40
C GLY A 20 1.68 12.70 20.37
N PHE A 21 1.42 13.72 19.52
CA PHE A 21 2.39 14.22 18.55
C PHE A 21 3.39 15.13 19.26
N ASP A 22 4.65 15.04 18.86
CA ASP A 22 5.67 15.95 19.35
C ASP A 22 5.53 17.37 18.73
N GLU A 23 6.34 18.33 19.20
CA GLU A 23 6.26 19.71 18.76
C GLU A 23 6.53 19.86 17.25
N THR A 24 7.51 19.11 16.73
CA THR A 24 7.86 19.12 15.31
C THR A 24 6.73 18.54 14.44
N GLU A 25 6.14 17.42 14.88
CA GLU A 25 5.02 16.77 14.20
C GLU A 25 3.77 17.69 14.21
N THR A 26 3.51 18.35 15.33
CA THR A 26 2.39 19.29 15.46
C THR A 26 2.58 20.50 14.57
N THR A 27 3.78 21.07 14.53
CA THR A 27 4.13 22.18 13.62
C THR A 27 3.95 21.77 12.16
N MET A 28 4.46 20.59 11.77
CA MET A 28 4.28 20.06 10.43
C MET A 28 2.79 19.90 10.07
N LEU A 29 1.98 19.34 10.96
CA LEU A 29 0.54 19.19 10.74
C LEU A 29 -0.16 20.53 10.51
N ILE A 30 0.25 21.58 11.21
CA ILE A 30 -0.33 22.94 11.08
C ILE A 30 0.12 23.59 9.78
N GLU A 31 1.43 23.63 9.51
CA GLU A 31 2.00 24.27 8.32
C GLU A 31 1.54 23.65 7.01
N THR A 32 1.36 22.32 6.99
CA THR A 32 0.87 21.60 5.80
C THR A 32 -0.66 21.50 5.73
N GLU A 33 -1.38 22.08 6.68
CA GLU A 33 -2.84 21.94 6.85
C GLU A 33 -3.31 20.46 7.00
N MET A 34 -2.40 19.54 7.28
CA MET A 34 -2.71 18.11 7.42
C MET A 34 -3.53 17.82 8.68
N TYR A 35 -3.57 18.74 9.66
CA TYR A 35 -4.45 18.61 10.82
C TYR A 35 -5.92 18.38 10.41
N LYS A 36 -6.39 18.97 9.30
CA LYS A 36 -7.74 18.78 8.74
C LYS A 36 -8.07 17.33 8.37
N THR A 37 -7.06 16.53 8.10
CA THR A 37 -7.20 15.13 7.65
C THR A 37 -6.71 14.11 8.66
N HIS A 38 -5.85 14.52 9.62
CA HIS A 38 -5.25 13.64 10.62
C HIS A 38 -5.91 13.78 11.99
N LEU A 39 -6.37 14.99 12.36
CA LEU A 39 -7.06 15.26 13.62
C LEU A 39 -8.56 15.47 13.33
N LEU A 40 -9.26 14.39 13.01
CA LEU A 40 -10.70 14.43 12.81
C LEU A 40 -11.41 14.40 14.17
N SER A 41 -12.62 14.95 14.25
CA SER A 41 -13.41 15.01 15.48
C SER A 41 -13.50 13.67 16.22
N ASP A 42 -13.53 12.57 15.46
CA ASP A 42 -13.76 11.23 16.00
C ASP A 42 -12.53 10.33 15.97
N VAL A 43 -11.52 10.62 15.14
CA VAL A 43 -10.39 9.71 14.91
C VAL A 43 -9.10 10.47 14.64
N THR A 44 -8.07 10.21 15.45
CA THR A 44 -6.70 10.61 15.14
C THR A 44 -6.05 9.57 14.25
N ARG A 45 -5.37 10.02 13.18
CA ARG A 45 -4.68 9.18 12.21
C ARG A 45 -3.17 9.31 12.42
N TYR A 46 -2.54 8.22 12.79
CA TYR A 46 -1.11 8.19 13.09
C TYR A 46 -0.30 7.90 11.84
N PHE A 47 0.83 8.57 11.68
CA PHE A 47 1.67 8.49 10.47
C PHE A 47 3.11 8.07 10.73
N SER A 48 3.52 7.89 12.01
CA SER A 48 4.89 7.49 12.38
C SER A 48 5.94 8.44 11.80
N PHE A 49 6.95 7.95 11.07
CA PHE A 49 7.94 8.77 10.36
C PHE A 49 7.60 8.97 8.87
N PHE A 50 6.40 8.60 8.45
CA PHE A 50 5.98 8.76 7.07
C PHE A 50 5.42 10.15 6.84
N THR A 51 5.31 10.54 5.58
CA THR A 51 4.80 11.85 5.17
C THR A 51 3.34 12.08 5.58
N ASP A 52 2.55 11.00 5.60
CA ASP A 52 1.13 11.02 5.98
C ASP A 52 0.65 9.62 6.41
N ALA A 53 -0.54 9.58 7.03
CA ALA A 53 -1.15 8.35 7.50
C ALA A 53 -1.53 7.37 6.38
N GLY A 54 -1.74 7.86 5.14
CA GLY A 54 -2.00 7.02 3.96
C GLY A 54 -0.76 6.27 3.55
N ASN A 55 0.37 6.96 3.52
CA ASN A 55 1.68 6.38 3.24
C ASN A 55 2.05 5.34 4.32
N PHE A 56 1.96 5.71 5.60
CA PHE A 56 2.20 4.79 6.72
C PHE A 56 1.33 3.55 6.64
N GLY A 57 0.00 3.71 6.55
CA GLY A 57 -0.95 2.60 6.50
C GLY A 57 -0.71 1.64 5.33
N SER A 58 -0.41 2.18 4.14
CA SER A 58 -0.12 1.37 2.95
C SER A 58 1.18 0.56 3.09
N ASN A 59 2.22 1.15 3.71
CA ASN A 59 3.45 0.42 4.03
C ASN A 59 3.23 -0.67 5.09
N MET A 60 2.37 -0.42 6.09
CA MET A 60 2.01 -1.44 7.07
C MET A 60 1.18 -2.56 6.43
N GLY A 61 0.31 -2.24 5.47
CA GLY A 61 -0.37 -3.23 4.64
C GLY A 61 0.60 -4.09 3.82
N PHE A 62 1.60 -3.46 3.20
CA PHE A 62 2.68 -4.15 2.50
C PHE A 62 3.48 -5.07 3.44
N ALA A 63 3.90 -4.56 4.60
CA ALA A 63 4.64 -5.33 5.60
C ALA A 63 3.83 -6.52 6.12
N THR A 64 2.52 -6.36 6.32
CA THR A 64 1.60 -7.45 6.70
C THR A 64 1.67 -8.60 5.71
N ILE A 65 1.56 -8.32 4.42
CA ILE A 65 1.61 -9.33 3.35
C ILE A 65 3.02 -9.91 3.23
N LEU A 66 4.03 -9.06 3.19
CA LEU A 66 5.41 -9.49 3.02
C LEU A 66 5.85 -10.45 4.13
N PHE A 67 5.67 -10.06 5.39
CA PHE A 67 6.10 -10.88 6.52
C PHE A 67 5.14 -12.04 6.79
N GLY A 68 3.83 -11.85 6.60
CA GLY A 68 2.83 -12.91 6.77
C GLY A 68 3.05 -14.08 5.80
N ILE A 69 3.19 -13.80 4.51
CA ILE A 69 3.46 -14.85 3.51
C ILE A 69 4.86 -15.44 3.73
N SER A 70 5.89 -14.60 3.94
CA SER A 70 7.24 -15.11 4.19
C SER A 70 7.29 -16.05 5.39
N ALA A 71 6.55 -15.77 6.46
CA ALA A 71 6.48 -16.64 7.65
C ALA A 71 6.02 -18.06 7.30
N ILE A 72 5.08 -18.21 6.35
CA ILE A 72 4.55 -19.53 5.94
C ILE A 72 5.65 -20.39 5.28
N PHE A 73 6.54 -19.75 4.48
CA PHE A 73 7.53 -20.45 3.67
C PHE A 73 8.88 -20.67 4.39
N MET A 74 9.14 -19.99 5.51
CA MET A 74 10.39 -20.14 6.26
C MET A 74 10.50 -21.52 6.93
N LYS A 75 11.63 -22.20 6.73
CA LYS A 75 11.92 -23.50 7.35
C LYS A 75 12.26 -23.35 8.84
N LYS A 76 13.09 -22.36 9.18
CA LYS A 76 13.53 -22.14 10.56
C LYS A 76 12.40 -21.58 11.41
N ARG A 77 11.98 -22.33 12.46
CA ARG A 77 10.85 -21.97 13.33
C ARG A 77 11.00 -20.58 13.97
N SER A 78 12.21 -20.22 14.42
CA SER A 78 12.46 -18.90 15.02
C SER A 78 12.21 -17.74 14.05
N ILE A 79 12.62 -17.87 12.78
CA ILE A 79 12.38 -16.86 11.75
C ILE A 79 10.90 -16.81 11.40
N ARG A 80 10.21 -17.95 11.33
CA ARG A 80 8.77 -18.02 11.10
C ARG A 80 8.00 -17.25 12.17
N ILE A 81 8.30 -17.50 13.45
CA ILE A 81 7.64 -16.81 14.57
C ILE A 81 7.96 -15.31 14.53
N TYR A 82 9.22 -14.94 14.31
CA TYR A 82 9.63 -13.56 14.20
C TYR A 82 8.86 -12.80 13.11
N TYR A 83 8.75 -13.36 11.91
CA TYR A 83 7.99 -12.73 10.82
C TYR A 83 6.48 -12.69 11.10
N ALA A 84 5.92 -13.71 11.75
CA ALA A 84 4.52 -13.70 12.15
C ALA A 84 4.23 -12.58 13.16
N ILE A 85 5.10 -12.35 14.13
CA ILE A 85 4.98 -11.25 15.09
C ILE A 85 5.02 -9.90 14.36
N ILE A 86 5.96 -9.70 13.42
CA ILE A 86 6.04 -8.45 12.66
C ILE A 86 4.75 -8.23 11.84
N ALA A 87 4.23 -9.27 11.20
CA ALA A 87 2.98 -9.17 10.45
C ALA A 87 1.80 -8.74 11.35
N MET A 88 1.71 -9.31 12.56
CA MET A 88 0.69 -8.91 13.54
C MET A 88 0.85 -7.46 14.02
N CYS A 89 2.07 -7.03 14.30
CA CYS A 89 2.36 -5.64 14.63
C CYS A 89 1.99 -4.68 13.47
N ALA A 90 2.29 -5.08 12.22
CA ALA A 90 1.96 -4.30 11.03
C ALA A 90 0.45 -4.21 10.80
N ILE A 91 -0.32 -5.29 11.05
CA ILE A 91 -1.80 -5.26 11.02
C ILE A 91 -2.33 -4.24 12.03
N TYR A 92 -1.85 -4.28 13.26
CA TYR A 92 -2.26 -3.31 14.28
C TYR A 92 -1.95 -1.87 13.83
N ALA A 93 -0.75 -1.62 13.32
CA ALA A 93 -0.33 -0.31 12.84
C ALA A 93 -1.15 0.17 11.62
N LEU A 94 -1.51 -0.74 10.71
CA LEU A 94 -2.43 -0.46 9.61
C LEU A 94 -3.77 0.09 10.12
N PHE A 95 -4.35 -0.55 11.16
CA PHE A 95 -5.62 -0.09 11.74
C PHE A 95 -5.51 1.29 12.41
N ILE A 96 -4.45 1.55 13.16
CA ILE A 96 -4.29 2.85 13.83
C ILE A 96 -3.94 3.99 12.87
N SER A 97 -3.45 3.69 11.65
CA SER A 97 -3.29 4.70 10.60
C SER A 97 -4.62 5.33 10.19
N GLY A 98 -5.74 4.66 10.46
CA GLY A 98 -7.08 5.11 10.10
C GLY A 98 -7.28 5.29 8.58
N THR A 99 -6.43 4.70 7.74
CA THR A 99 -6.44 4.88 6.29
C THR A 99 -7.24 3.79 5.61
N ARG A 100 -8.44 4.13 5.17
CA ARG A 100 -9.39 3.20 4.51
C ARG A 100 -8.81 2.53 3.26
N GLY A 101 -8.16 3.31 2.39
CA GLY A 101 -7.56 2.81 1.15
C GLY A 101 -6.44 1.80 1.39
N ALA A 102 -5.73 1.88 2.52
CA ALA A 102 -4.65 0.97 2.86
C ALA A 102 -5.12 -0.47 3.17
N LEU A 103 -6.39 -0.65 3.59
CA LEU A 103 -6.97 -1.98 3.82
C LEU A 103 -7.06 -2.83 2.54
N PHE A 104 -7.25 -2.18 1.38
CA PHE A 104 -7.34 -2.90 0.12
C PHE A 104 -6.00 -3.49 -0.33
N GLY A 105 -4.88 -2.99 0.23
CA GLY A 105 -3.54 -3.54 -0.03
C GLY A 105 -3.42 -5.01 0.38
N PRO A 106 -3.60 -5.38 1.65
CA PRO A 106 -3.59 -6.77 2.09
C PRO A 106 -4.61 -7.66 1.37
N ILE A 107 -5.81 -7.15 1.11
CA ILE A 107 -6.85 -7.90 0.39
C ILE A 107 -6.35 -8.24 -1.02
N GLY A 108 -5.84 -7.26 -1.76
CA GLY A 108 -5.27 -7.49 -3.09
C GLY A 108 -4.10 -8.47 -3.06
N GLY A 109 -3.19 -8.33 -2.09
CA GLY A 109 -2.07 -9.25 -1.92
C GLY A 109 -2.52 -10.71 -1.70
N ILE A 110 -3.55 -10.94 -0.89
CA ILE A 110 -4.10 -12.28 -0.66
C ILE A 110 -4.78 -12.82 -1.93
N ILE A 111 -5.46 -11.99 -2.69
CA ILE A 111 -6.05 -12.39 -3.99
C ILE A 111 -4.94 -12.87 -4.93
N LEU A 112 -3.85 -12.13 -5.10
CA LEU A 112 -2.74 -12.58 -5.94
C LEU A 112 -2.08 -13.85 -5.42
N LEU A 113 -1.94 -14.00 -4.09
CA LEU A 113 -1.41 -15.23 -3.48
C LEU A 113 -2.22 -16.45 -3.89
N THR A 114 -3.55 -16.35 -3.94
CA THR A 114 -4.41 -17.48 -4.33
C THR A 114 -4.17 -17.92 -5.77
N PHE A 115 -3.98 -16.98 -6.69
CA PHE A 115 -3.63 -17.29 -8.07
C PHE A 115 -2.24 -17.95 -8.18
N LEU A 116 -1.23 -17.42 -7.47
CA LEU A 116 0.13 -17.95 -7.52
C LEU A 116 0.26 -19.31 -6.85
N SER A 117 -0.55 -19.62 -5.83
CA SER A 117 -0.49 -20.89 -5.10
C SER A 117 -1.08 -22.07 -5.88
N LYS A 118 -1.93 -21.84 -6.88
CA LYS A 118 -2.68 -22.86 -7.64
C LYS A 118 -3.48 -23.82 -6.73
N ASN A 119 -3.78 -23.43 -5.52
CA ASN A 119 -4.45 -24.25 -4.52
C ASN A 119 -5.93 -23.90 -4.43
N ILE A 120 -6.79 -24.79 -4.92
CA ILE A 120 -8.25 -24.58 -4.95
C ILE A 120 -8.84 -24.44 -3.54
N LYS A 121 -8.25 -25.09 -2.52
CA LYS A 121 -8.69 -24.95 -1.13
C LYS A 121 -8.38 -23.55 -0.58
N LEU A 122 -7.17 -23.03 -0.89
CA LEU A 122 -6.80 -21.67 -0.52
C LEU A 122 -7.68 -20.64 -1.25
N MET A 123 -8.00 -20.89 -2.53
CA MET A 123 -8.89 -20.04 -3.30
C MET A 123 -10.29 -20.00 -2.69
N GLY A 124 -10.85 -21.14 -2.33
CA GLY A 124 -12.13 -21.23 -1.63
C GLY A 124 -12.10 -20.51 -0.27
N ALA A 125 -11.05 -20.71 0.52
CA ALA A 125 -10.87 -20.02 1.79
C ALA A 125 -10.79 -18.50 1.61
N THR A 126 -10.04 -18.02 0.62
CA THR A 126 -9.93 -16.56 0.34
C THR A 126 -11.28 -15.95 -0.04
N VAL A 127 -12.03 -16.63 -0.90
CA VAL A 127 -13.39 -16.18 -1.27
C VAL A 127 -14.30 -16.16 -0.04
N PHE A 128 -14.29 -17.22 0.77
CA PHE A 128 -15.09 -17.31 1.98
C PHE A 128 -14.75 -16.18 2.98
N PHE A 129 -13.47 -16.00 3.31
CA PHE A 129 -13.05 -14.94 4.23
C PHE A 129 -13.24 -13.54 3.63
N GLY A 130 -13.08 -13.38 2.32
CA GLY A 130 -13.35 -12.12 1.62
C GLY A 130 -14.83 -11.73 1.70
N LEU A 131 -15.73 -12.67 1.46
CA LEU A 131 -17.16 -12.46 1.62
C LEU A 131 -17.55 -12.20 3.08
N PHE A 132 -16.98 -12.97 4.02
CA PHE A 132 -17.20 -12.74 5.44
C PHE A 132 -16.76 -11.33 5.86
N PHE A 133 -15.59 -10.89 5.41
CA PHE A 133 -15.05 -9.57 5.69
C PHE A 133 -15.92 -8.46 5.06
N TYR A 134 -16.35 -8.67 3.82
CA TYR A 134 -17.28 -7.77 3.16
C TYR A 134 -18.61 -7.65 3.93
N VAL A 135 -19.25 -8.77 4.26
CA VAL A 135 -20.50 -8.79 5.01
C VAL A 135 -20.31 -8.13 6.39
N PHE A 136 -19.22 -8.42 7.09
CA PHE A 136 -18.92 -7.81 8.38
C PHE A 136 -18.85 -6.28 8.29
N PHE A 137 -18.12 -5.74 7.34
CA PHE A 137 -17.96 -4.28 7.21
C PHE A 137 -19.15 -3.60 6.52
N ALA A 138 -19.79 -4.21 5.52
CA ALA A 138 -20.86 -3.58 4.76
C ALA A 138 -22.24 -3.72 5.44
N HIS A 139 -22.52 -4.87 6.09
CA HIS A 139 -23.87 -5.23 6.51
C HIS A 139 -24.06 -5.43 8.02
N THR A 140 -22.98 -5.41 8.84
CA THR A 140 -23.14 -5.51 10.30
C THR A 140 -22.83 -4.20 11.00
N TYR A 141 -23.22 -4.06 12.27
CA TYR A 141 -22.91 -2.93 13.15
C TYR A 141 -22.04 -3.34 14.35
N ILE A 142 -21.47 -4.55 14.30
CA ILE A 142 -20.64 -5.09 15.39
C ILE A 142 -19.38 -4.24 15.53
N GLY A 143 -19.11 -3.72 16.74
CA GLY A 143 -17.94 -2.88 17.05
C GLY A 143 -18.08 -1.41 16.61
N GLU A 144 -19.29 -0.90 16.38
CA GLU A 144 -19.52 0.50 15.95
C GLU A 144 -19.11 1.54 17.00
N SER A 145 -19.04 1.16 18.27
CA SER A 145 -18.46 1.96 19.35
C SER A 145 -16.97 2.24 19.15
N ASN A 146 -16.28 1.38 18.39
CA ASN A 146 -14.87 1.61 18.04
C ASN A 146 -14.77 2.52 16.82
N THR A 147 -14.23 3.71 17.00
CA THR A 147 -14.10 4.73 15.94
C THR A 147 -13.30 4.25 14.72
N SER A 148 -12.26 3.43 14.95
CA SER A 148 -11.46 2.85 13.85
C SER A 148 -12.28 1.87 13.02
N ILE A 149 -13.07 0.98 13.64
CA ILE A 149 -13.94 0.03 12.93
C ILE A 149 -15.02 0.79 12.15
N ARG A 150 -15.68 1.77 12.79
CA ARG A 150 -16.70 2.62 12.15
C ARG A 150 -16.13 3.32 10.92
N ARG A 151 -14.93 3.89 11.02
CA ARG A 151 -14.24 4.53 9.89
C ARG A 151 -13.93 3.55 8.76
N MET A 152 -13.47 2.32 9.08
CA MET A 152 -13.19 1.32 8.05
C MET A 152 -14.45 0.86 7.30
N ARG A 153 -15.61 0.86 7.96
CA ARG A 153 -16.91 0.55 7.33
C ARG A 153 -17.25 1.46 6.17
N THR A 154 -16.98 2.76 6.29
CA THR A 154 -17.33 3.70 5.22
C THR A 154 -16.60 3.39 3.91
N ALA A 155 -15.48 2.64 3.94
CA ALA A 155 -14.81 2.15 2.74
C ALA A 155 -15.69 1.17 1.92
N PHE A 156 -16.61 0.47 2.57
CA PHE A 156 -17.50 -0.51 1.96
C PHE A 156 -18.89 0.06 1.63
N ARG A 157 -19.13 1.35 1.91
CA ARG A 157 -20.36 2.08 1.60
C ARG A 157 -20.04 3.37 0.83
N PRO A 158 -19.52 3.27 -0.42
CA PRO A 158 -19.02 4.42 -1.17
C PRO A 158 -20.10 5.47 -1.50
N THR A 159 -21.37 5.07 -1.58
CA THR A 159 -22.49 5.98 -1.85
C THR A 159 -22.79 6.92 -0.68
N GLU A 160 -22.43 6.54 0.54
CA GLU A 160 -22.60 7.33 1.76
C GLU A 160 -21.34 8.15 2.10
N ASP A 161 -20.25 7.95 1.37
CA ASP A 161 -18.97 8.63 1.61
C ASP A 161 -18.86 9.94 0.81
N ALA A 162 -19.07 11.06 1.49
CA ALA A 162 -18.91 12.40 0.91
C ALA A 162 -17.54 12.60 0.23
N SER A 163 -16.47 12.03 0.79
CA SER A 163 -15.13 12.09 0.18
C SER A 163 -15.07 11.37 -1.17
N TYR A 164 -15.77 10.25 -1.32
CA TYR A 164 -15.83 9.52 -2.58
C TYR A 164 -16.57 10.32 -3.66
N ILE A 165 -17.68 10.97 -3.31
CA ILE A 165 -18.47 11.79 -4.23
C ILE A 165 -17.63 12.95 -4.75
N VAL A 166 -16.97 13.68 -3.84
CA VAL A 166 -16.08 14.81 -4.19
C VAL A 166 -14.94 14.37 -5.12
N ARG A 167 -14.31 13.21 -4.85
CA ARG A 167 -13.27 12.64 -5.72
C ARG A 167 -13.78 12.38 -7.12
N LYS A 168 -14.97 11.81 -7.25
CA LYS A 168 -15.57 11.51 -8.56
C LYS A 168 -15.87 12.77 -9.36
N GLU A 169 -16.35 13.83 -8.70
CA GLU A 169 -16.57 15.12 -9.33
C GLU A 169 -15.24 15.77 -9.76
N ASN A 170 -14.22 15.74 -8.91
CA ASN A 170 -12.90 16.24 -9.21
C ASN A 170 -12.28 15.52 -10.41
N GLN A 171 -12.43 14.20 -10.48
CA GLN A 171 -11.94 13.40 -11.62
C GLN A 171 -12.65 13.76 -12.91
N LYS A 172 -13.96 14.06 -12.89
CA LYS A 172 -14.69 14.53 -14.09
C LYS A 172 -14.15 15.89 -14.57
N LYS A 173 -13.96 16.85 -13.66
CA LYS A 173 -13.39 18.16 -14.00
C LYS A 173 -12.00 18.04 -14.60
N LEU A 174 -11.17 17.17 -14.01
CA LEU A 174 -9.83 16.88 -14.51
C LEU A 174 -9.86 16.20 -15.89
N ALA A 175 -10.81 15.29 -16.15
CA ALA A 175 -10.95 14.62 -17.43
C ALA A 175 -11.24 15.62 -18.57
N GLU A 176 -12.11 16.58 -18.33
CA GLU A 176 -12.40 17.64 -19.29
C GLU A 176 -11.19 18.55 -19.51
N TYR A 177 -10.52 18.95 -18.45
CA TYR A 177 -9.36 19.83 -18.50
C TYR A 177 -8.14 19.19 -19.19
N LEU A 178 -7.88 17.92 -18.92
CA LEU A 178 -6.73 17.19 -19.47
C LEU A 178 -6.99 16.55 -20.84
N LYS A 179 -8.21 16.66 -21.37
CA LYS A 179 -8.61 16.06 -22.66
C LYS A 179 -7.64 16.37 -23.79
N TYR A 180 -7.14 17.63 -23.86
CA TYR A 180 -6.21 18.09 -24.89
C TYR A 180 -4.76 18.19 -24.43
N LYS A 181 -4.42 17.57 -23.27
CA LYS A 181 -3.09 17.59 -22.67
C LYS A 181 -2.57 16.17 -22.46
N PRO A 182 -2.20 15.45 -23.53
CA PRO A 182 -1.81 14.05 -23.46
C PRO A 182 -0.56 13.81 -22.58
N PHE A 183 0.29 14.83 -22.38
CA PHE A 183 1.48 14.79 -21.52
C PHE A 183 1.28 15.48 -20.16
N GLY A 184 0.05 15.88 -19.82
CA GLY A 184 -0.27 16.53 -18.55
C GLY A 184 0.22 17.96 -18.42
N GLU A 185 0.38 18.42 -17.18
CA GLU A 185 0.80 19.80 -16.87
C GLU A 185 2.31 19.91 -16.51
N GLY A 186 2.97 18.79 -16.29
CA GLY A 186 4.36 18.71 -15.86
C GLY A 186 4.53 18.09 -14.46
N LEU A 187 5.69 17.47 -14.26
CA LEU A 187 6.05 16.83 -13.00
C LEU A 187 6.03 17.85 -11.83
N GLY A 188 5.45 17.46 -10.72
CA GLY A 188 5.34 18.31 -9.53
C GLY A 188 4.21 19.35 -9.59
N LEU A 189 3.41 19.41 -10.67
CA LEU A 189 2.28 20.33 -10.81
C LEU A 189 0.91 19.68 -10.57
N GLY A 190 0.91 18.49 -9.99
CA GLY A 190 -0.28 17.74 -9.59
C GLY A 190 -0.56 17.83 -8.08
N GLY A 191 -1.72 18.39 -7.71
CA GLY A 191 -2.18 18.47 -6.32
C GLY A 191 -1.98 19.82 -5.66
N VAL A 192 -2.60 19.96 -4.50
CA VAL A 192 -2.66 21.24 -3.76
C VAL A 192 -1.30 21.73 -3.26
N GLU A 193 -0.34 20.85 -3.08
CA GLU A 193 1.02 21.18 -2.67
C GLU A 193 1.76 21.98 -3.74
N ALA A 194 1.30 21.88 -5.00
CA ALA A 194 1.87 22.61 -6.13
C ALA A 194 1.31 24.04 -6.29
N ARG A 195 0.37 24.49 -5.44
CA ARG A 195 -0.21 25.84 -5.49
C ARG A 195 0.84 26.96 -5.43
N LYS A 196 1.95 26.71 -4.74
CA LYS A 196 3.06 27.67 -4.67
C LYS A 196 3.74 27.94 -6.02
N TYR A 197 3.49 27.09 -7.02
CA TYR A 197 4.07 27.21 -8.39
C TYR A 197 3.05 27.71 -9.42
N GLY A 198 1.82 28.01 -9.03
CA GLY A 198 0.79 28.56 -9.90
C GLY A 198 -0.63 28.12 -9.56
N SER A 199 -1.60 28.76 -10.18
CA SER A 199 -3.05 28.56 -9.96
C SER A 199 -3.72 27.80 -11.11
N ARG A 200 -3.14 26.65 -11.51
CA ARG A 200 -3.73 25.77 -12.54
C ARG A 200 -4.82 24.89 -11.91
N LEU A 201 -5.73 24.35 -12.72
CA LEU A 201 -6.76 23.45 -12.21
C LEU A 201 -6.16 22.24 -11.48
N THR A 202 -5.05 21.69 -11.98
CA THR A 202 -4.32 20.57 -11.37
C THR A 202 -3.70 20.92 -10.01
N THR A 203 -3.39 22.19 -9.75
CA THR A 203 -2.88 22.65 -8.45
C THR A 203 -3.99 23.04 -7.48
N LEU A 204 -5.22 23.16 -7.93
CA LEU A 204 -6.38 23.51 -7.11
C LEU A 204 -7.14 22.28 -6.61
N ILE A 205 -7.06 21.17 -7.33
CA ILE A 205 -7.76 19.93 -7.02
C ILE A 205 -6.84 18.98 -6.24
N PRO A 206 -7.28 18.47 -5.05
CA PRO A 206 -6.53 17.47 -4.31
C PRO A 206 -6.35 16.18 -5.12
N HIS A 207 -5.16 15.61 -5.08
CA HIS A 207 -4.85 14.31 -5.68
C HIS A 207 -4.97 13.20 -4.62
N ASP A 208 -6.14 12.64 -4.45
CA ASP A 208 -6.36 11.56 -3.48
C ASP A 208 -5.88 10.19 -3.95
N SER A 209 -5.47 10.08 -5.22
CA SER A 209 -4.99 8.87 -5.87
C SER A 209 -3.66 9.13 -6.55
N PHE A 210 -2.72 8.18 -6.40
CA PHE A 210 -1.45 8.26 -7.11
C PHE A 210 -1.63 8.22 -8.63
N TYR A 211 -2.59 7.45 -9.12
CA TYR A 211 -2.88 7.38 -10.57
C TYR A 211 -3.43 8.71 -11.09
N VAL A 212 -4.28 9.38 -10.31
CA VAL A 212 -4.79 10.71 -10.65
C VAL A 212 -3.65 11.73 -10.65
N LYS A 213 -2.76 11.70 -9.66
CA LYS A 213 -1.56 12.55 -9.62
C LYS A 213 -0.69 12.34 -10.86
N THR A 214 -0.36 11.09 -11.17
CA THR A 214 0.42 10.75 -12.36
C THR A 214 -0.26 11.25 -13.63
N TRP A 215 -1.57 11.10 -13.73
CA TRP A 215 -2.34 11.62 -14.87
C TRP A 215 -2.30 13.16 -14.97
N MET A 216 -2.43 13.87 -13.86
CA MET A 216 -2.32 15.33 -13.82
C MET A 216 -0.94 15.82 -14.28
N GLU A 217 0.11 15.14 -13.83
CA GLU A 217 1.50 15.55 -14.06
C GLU A 217 2.03 15.12 -15.44
N THR A 218 1.71 13.90 -15.88
CA THR A 218 2.31 13.27 -17.08
C THR A 218 1.28 12.92 -18.16
N GLY A 219 0.03 13.27 -17.95
CA GLY A 219 -1.07 12.99 -18.86
C GLY A 219 -1.39 11.50 -18.99
N ILE A 220 -2.23 11.18 -19.94
CA ILE A 220 -2.62 9.80 -20.22
C ILE A 220 -1.41 8.96 -20.72
N VAL A 221 -0.49 9.58 -21.46
CA VAL A 221 0.71 8.92 -21.98
C VAL A 221 1.59 8.44 -20.83
N GLY A 222 1.91 9.32 -19.87
CA GLY A 222 2.73 8.94 -18.73
C GLY A 222 2.04 7.94 -17.80
N LEU A 223 0.74 8.07 -17.58
CA LEU A 223 -0.04 7.10 -16.80
C LEU A 223 -0.01 5.70 -17.44
N VAL A 224 -0.22 5.61 -18.76
CA VAL A 224 -0.17 4.32 -19.48
C VAL A 224 1.23 3.71 -19.42
N LEU A 225 2.27 4.50 -19.65
CA LEU A 225 3.67 4.04 -19.52
C LEU A 225 3.98 3.55 -18.11
N PHE A 226 3.57 4.28 -17.08
CA PHE A 226 3.70 3.86 -15.70
C PHE A 226 3.05 2.49 -15.46
N LEU A 227 1.80 2.33 -15.89
CA LEU A 227 1.08 1.05 -15.72
C LEU A 227 1.76 -0.08 -16.49
N ILE A 228 2.21 0.13 -17.73
CA ILE A 228 2.92 -0.88 -18.52
C ILE A 228 4.20 -1.32 -17.78
N ILE A 229 5.00 -0.40 -17.26
CA ILE A 229 6.25 -0.72 -16.56
C ILE A 229 5.97 -1.57 -15.32
N TYR A 230 5.08 -1.12 -14.44
CA TYR A 230 4.82 -1.82 -13.18
C TYR A 230 4.10 -3.15 -13.37
N VAL A 231 3.12 -3.20 -14.26
CA VAL A 231 2.38 -4.44 -14.56
C VAL A 231 3.30 -5.45 -15.26
N SER A 232 4.12 -5.05 -16.22
CA SER A 232 5.06 -5.95 -16.90
C SER A 232 6.11 -6.50 -15.93
N ALA A 233 6.65 -5.66 -15.04
CA ALA A 233 7.58 -6.09 -14.00
C ALA A 233 6.94 -7.11 -13.04
N LEU A 234 5.71 -6.86 -12.61
CA LEU A 234 4.96 -7.77 -11.75
C LEU A 234 4.64 -9.09 -12.46
N LEU A 235 4.16 -9.04 -13.70
CA LEU A 235 3.89 -10.23 -14.51
C LEU A 235 5.16 -11.07 -14.74
N ARG A 236 6.29 -10.43 -15.02
CA ARG A 236 7.60 -11.09 -15.10
C ARG A 236 7.92 -11.80 -13.79
N GLY A 237 7.75 -11.13 -12.65
CA GLY A 237 7.94 -11.72 -11.33
C GLY A 237 7.03 -12.93 -11.08
N CYS A 238 5.74 -12.82 -11.39
CA CYS A 238 4.78 -13.92 -11.27
C CYS A 238 5.18 -15.11 -12.14
N TYR A 239 5.63 -14.86 -13.38
CA TYR A 239 6.15 -15.90 -14.27
C TYR A 239 7.35 -16.64 -13.66
N LEU A 240 8.33 -15.89 -13.14
CA LEU A 240 9.50 -16.48 -12.49
C LEU A 240 9.11 -17.35 -11.29
N ILE A 241 8.24 -16.85 -10.41
CA ILE A 241 7.75 -17.58 -9.23
C ILE A 241 7.08 -18.90 -9.63
N MET A 242 6.26 -18.88 -10.68
CA MET A 242 5.45 -20.02 -11.08
C MET A 242 6.24 -21.09 -11.84
N PHE A 243 7.29 -20.71 -12.59
CA PHE A 243 7.91 -21.60 -13.57
C PHE A 243 9.43 -21.74 -13.45
N ARG A 244 10.14 -20.80 -12.81
CA ARG A 244 11.61 -20.75 -12.84
C ARG A 244 12.26 -20.99 -11.49
N ILE A 245 11.71 -20.49 -10.40
CA ILE A 245 12.32 -20.56 -9.07
C ILE A 245 12.18 -21.95 -8.47
N LYS A 246 13.30 -22.56 -8.10
CA LYS A 246 13.39 -23.92 -7.54
C LYS A 246 13.47 -23.92 -6.00
N ASN A 247 14.16 -22.93 -5.40
CA ASN A 247 14.28 -22.83 -3.95
C ASN A 247 12.95 -22.40 -3.33
N ASN A 248 12.38 -23.23 -2.47
CA ASN A 248 11.06 -23.00 -1.88
C ASN A 248 11.02 -21.77 -0.95
N GLU A 249 12.10 -21.48 -0.19
CA GLU A 249 12.14 -20.30 0.68
C GLU A 249 12.22 -19.01 -0.14
N LEU A 250 13.09 -19.00 -1.18
CA LEU A 250 13.20 -17.87 -2.09
C LEU A 250 11.88 -17.65 -2.83
N ARG A 251 11.25 -18.73 -3.33
CA ARG A 251 9.94 -18.65 -3.98
C ARG A 251 8.89 -18.04 -3.07
N GLY A 252 8.87 -18.42 -1.78
CA GLY A 252 7.98 -17.85 -0.78
C GLY A 252 8.22 -16.35 -0.57
N ILE A 253 9.47 -15.91 -0.45
CA ILE A 253 9.84 -14.50 -0.29
C ILE A 253 9.43 -13.70 -1.55
N LEU A 254 9.74 -14.20 -2.75
CA LEU A 254 9.37 -13.52 -3.99
C LEU A 254 7.85 -13.45 -4.17
N THR A 255 7.12 -14.51 -3.77
CA THR A 255 5.65 -14.49 -3.72
C THR A 255 5.14 -13.40 -2.77
N ALA A 256 5.74 -13.29 -1.59
CA ALA A 256 5.37 -12.26 -0.62
C ALA A 256 5.61 -10.84 -1.17
N ILE A 257 6.75 -10.63 -1.86
CA ILE A 257 7.08 -9.37 -2.53
C ILE A 257 6.06 -9.05 -3.63
N ALA A 258 5.79 -9.99 -4.54
CA ALA A 258 4.84 -9.79 -5.63
C ALA A 258 3.43 -9.45 -5.11
N CYS A 259 2.95 -10.20 -4.10
CA CYS A 259 1.66 -9.96 -3.48
C CYS A 259 1.62 -8.60 -2.75
N GLY A 260 2.70 -8.23 -2.07
CA GLY A 260 2.80 -6.95 -1.40
C GLY A 260 2.78 -5.78 -2.38
N ILE A 261 3.56 -5.84 -3.47
CA ILE A 261 3.59 -4.79 -4.51
C ILE A 261 2.23 -4.68 -5.20
N PHE A 262 1.60 -5.79 -5.55
CA PHE A 262 0.27 -5.79 -6.14
C PHE A 262 -0.75 -5.14 -5.20
N GLY A 263 -0.69 -5.46 -3.91
CA GLY A 263 -1.51 -4.83 -2.88
C GLY A 263 -1.28 -3.30 -2.80
N MET A 264 -0.02 -2.86 -2.88
CA MET A 264 0.30 -1.43 -2.92
C MET A 264 -0.24 -0.75 -4.17
N MET A 265 -0.19 -1.40 -5.33
CA MET A 265 -0.80 -0.87 -6.57
C MET A 265 -2.31 -0.68 -6.40
N ILE A 266 -3.02 -1.60 -5.76
CA ILE A 266 -4.45 -1.44 -5.46
C ILE A 266 -4.68 -0.30 -4.47
N SER A 267 -3.92 -0.25 -3.37
CA SER A 267 -4.02 0.81 -2.36
C SER A 267 -3.74 2.20 -2.93
N ALA A 268 -2.88 2.31 -3.94
CA ALA A 268 -2.52 3.55 -4.62
C ALA A 268 -3.70 4.22 -5.37
N TYR A 269 -4.78 3.51 -5.62
CA TYR A 269 -6.02 4.09 -6.13
C TYR A 269 -6.69 5.03 -5.11
N GLY A 270 -6.58 4.71 -3.84
CA GLY A 270 -7.17 5.51 -2.75
C GLY A 270 -6.19 6.40 -1.99
N ASN A 271 -4.90 6.37 -2.33
CA ASN A 271 -3.85 7.12 -1.63
C ASN A 271 -2.70 7.47 -2.58
N ALA A 272 -2.14 8.66 -2.47
CA ALA A 272 -1.09 9.16 -3.36
C ALA A 272 0.33 8.95 -2.80
N PHE A 273 0.64 7.77 -2.29
CA PHE A 273 1.90 7.49 -1.58
C PHE A 273 3.01 6.89 -2.43
N PHE A 274 2.72 6.36 -3.61
CA PHE A 274 3.63 5.51 -4.39
C PHE A 274 4.96 6.17 -4.77
N GLY A 275 4.96 7.48 -4.99
CA GLY A 275 6.15 8.27 -5.25
C GLY A 275 6.75 8.95 -4.01
N GLN A 276 6.17 8.77 -2.83
CA GLN A 276 6.66 9.42 -1.60
C GLN A 276 7.81 8.61 -0.97
N PHE A 277 8.69 9.31 -0.26
CA PHE A 277 9.72 8.66 0.54
C PHE A 277 9.10 8.09 1.84
N PRO A 278 9.51 6.91 2.31
CA PRO A 278 10.48 5.97 1.71
C PRO A 278 9.87 4.99 0.71
N THR A 279 8.58 5.06 0.45
CA THR A 279 7.76 4.06 -0.24
C THR A 279 8.24 3.82 -1.67
N GLY A 280 8.48 4.89 -2.44
CA GLY A 280 8.97 4.77 -3.82
C GLY A 280 10.28 3.98 -3.90
N PHE A 281 11.21 4.24 -2.97
CA PHE A 281 12.47 3.51 -2.87
C PHE A 281 12.26 2.02 -2.55
N ILE A 282 11.39 1.72 -1.57
CA ILE A 282 11.05 0.34 -1.16
C ILE A 282 10.47 -0.43 -2.35
N ILE A 283 9.53 0.16 -3.08
CA ILE A 283 8.89 -0.48 -4.23
C ILE A 283 9.89 -0.81 -5.33
N ILE A 284 10.75 0.16 -5.71
CA ILE A 284 11.76 -0.04 -6.76
C ILE A 284 12.76 -1.12 -6.35
N LEU A 285 13.22 -1.09 -5.09
CA LEU A 285 14.12 -2.11 -4.55
C LEU A 285 13.52 -3.51 -4.65
N PHE A 286 12.28 -3.67 -4.21
CA PHE A 286 11.62 -4.98 -4.22
C PHE A 286 11.22 -5.44 -5.62
N LEU A 287 10.86 -4.54 -6.54
CA LEU A 287 10.70 -4.87 -7.95
C LEU A 287 12.02 -5.36 -8.56
N SER A 288 13.13 -4.72 -8.24
CA SER A 288 14.46 -5.16 -8.70
C SER A 288 14.79 -6.57 -8.20
N VAL A 289 14.52 -6.86 -6.92
CA VAL A 289 14.70 -8.21 -6.36
C VAL A 289 13.79 -9.22 -7.05
N LEU A 290 12.54 -8.85 -7.32
CA LEU A 290 11.55 -9.71 -7.96
C LEU A 290 11.96 -10.10 -9.39
N ILE A 291 12.40 -9.12 -10.20
CA ILE A 291 12.81 -9.33 -11.59
C ILE A 291 14.10 -10.18 -11.67
N ASN A 292 15.01 -10.01 -10.72
CA ASN A 292 16.28 -10.73 -10.64
C ASN A 292 16.16 -12.07 -9.88
N GLY A 293 14.96 -12.52 -9.54
CA GLY A 293 14.73 -13.73 -8.75
C GLY A 293 15.40 -14.98 -9.28
N GLU A 294 15.44 -15.18 -10.61
CA GLU A 294 16.08 -16.33 -11.25
C GLU A 294 17.61 -16.33 -11.03
N HIS A 295 18.24 -15.18 -11.18
CA HIS A 295 19.68 -15.03 -10.91
C HIS A 295 20.02 -15.31 -9.43
N ILE A 296 19.18 -14.80 -8.52
CA ILE A 296 19.34 -15.06 -7.08
C ILE A 296 19.20 -16.56 -6.79
N ASP A 297 18.26 -17.26 -7.43
CA ASP A 297 18.07 -18.72 -7.26
C ASP A 297 19.29 -19.52 -7.73
N GLN A 298 19.90 -19.12 -8.85
CA GLN A 298 21.14 -19.71 -9.39
C GLN A 298 22.30 -19.55 -8.41
N LEU A 299 22.56 -18.33 -7.92
CA LEU A 299 23.62 -18.04 -6.95
C LEU A 299 23.44 -18.83 -5.64
N LEU A 300 22.21 -18.98 -5.14
CA LEU A 300 21.93 -19.78 -3.96
C LEU A 300 22.21 -21.26 -4.20
N THR A 301 21.89 -21.78 -5.38
CA THR A 301 22.11 -23.18 -5.75
C THR A 301 23.60 -23.51 -5.88
N GLU A 302 24.38 -22.63 -6.50
CA GLU A 302 25.86 -22.74 -6.59
C GLU A 302 26.51 -22.74 -5.21
N LYS A 303 26.10 -21.79 -4.34
CA LYS A 303 26.63 -21.69 -2.98
C LYS A 303 26.34 -22.92 -2.12
N LEU A 304 25.24 -23.61 -2.39
CA LEU A 304 24.90 -24.87 -1.72
C LEU A 304 25.71 -26.05 -2.26
N ARG A 305 26.12 -26.03 -3.55
CA ARG A 305 26.99 -27.04 -4.15
C ARG A 305 28.45 -26.94 -3.64
N THR A 306 28.96 -25.72 -3.47
CA THR A 306 30.32 -25.49 -2.98
C THR A 306 30.51 -25.75 -1.49
N LYS A 307 29.43 -25.89 -0.71
CA LYS A 307 29.46 -26.22 0.72
C LYS A 307 29.32 -27.72 1.04
N LYS A 308 29.05 -28.54 0.03
CA LYS A 308 29.07 -30.02 0.11
C LYS A 308 30.41 -30.57 -0.34
#